data_125f11f1d625ec548599e36849e2a1f9
#
_entry.id   125f11f1d625ec548599e36849e2a1f9
#
_cell.length_a   1.000
_cell.length_b   1.000
_cell.length_c   1.000
_cell.angle_alpha   90.00
_cell.angle_beta   90.00
_cell.angle_gamma   90.00
#
_symmetry.space_group_name_H-M   'P 1'
#
loop_
_entity.id
_entity.type
_entity.pdbx_description
1 polymer ?
#
loop_
_entity_poly.entity_id
_entity_poly.type
_entity_poly.pdbx_seq_one_letter_code
_entity_poly.pdbx_strand_id
1 'polypeptide(L)'
;MTQTWSPRRVAILGASGLTGAGLAHQLSLSDDYDEILLFDLKENVLQAHAIDMREAQIVAGRTRARLVVVPLDRAAEQQPVDLVVFAASLPETPDGTREAFLQGNLGVLDAVRPAIEALAGETGLVMIVTNPADVLATCLAHTSGIHPARIFGYCLNDSARFIAAISRELRVDPGRLDALVIGEHGDGQVLVWSGVTLDGAPLVLDAAQRARIDADARGWFRRWSDLRPGRSSGWTTPVGSARTIAQLAAGEPVPVAVWRRDGDGNDSHTTLLAVVRDDAVAPPPLDYLDDAERAAVDEASAALADKALRAAALTH
;
A
#
# COMPACT_ATOMS: atom_id res chain seq x y z
N MET A 1 -14.46 21.33 -13.82
CA MET A 1 -14.37 20.82 -12.44
C MET A 1 -13.89 19.39 -12.57
N THR A 2 -12.65 19.07 -12.20
CA THR A 2 -12.17 17.69 -12.15
C THR A 2 -12.98 16.97 -11.08
N GLN A 3 -13.64 15.90 -11.47
CA GLN A 3 -14.41 15.06 -10.55
C GLN A 3 -13.42 14.49 -9.53
N THR A 4 -13.61 14.77 -8.25
CA THR A 4 -12.81 14.18 -7.17
C THR A 4 -13.15 12.70 -7.09
N TRP A 5 -12.14 11.83 -7.15
CA TRP A 5 -12.31 10.40 -6.92
C TRP A 5 -12.84 10.17 -5.50
N SER A 6 -13.94 9.45 -5.38
CA SER A 6 -14.60 9.19 -4.09
C SER A 6 -15.13 7.76 -4.09
N PRO A 7 -14.35 6.79 -3.62
CA PRO A 7 -14.74 5.39 -3.67
C PRO A 7 -15.90 5.12 -2.70
N ARG A 8 -17.03 4.68 -3.27
CA ARG A 8 -18.23 4.32 -2.51
C ARG A 8 -18.34 2.80 -2.32
N ARG A 9 -17.87 2.04 -3.30
CA ARG A 9 -17.84 0.58 -3.32
C ARG A 9 -16.40 0.10 -3.33
N VAL A 10 -16.03 -0.74 -2.37
CA VAL A 10 -14.66 -1.26 -2.22
C VAL A 10 -14.72 -2.79 -2.15
N ALA A 11 -13.85 -3.47 -2.87
CA ALA A 11 -13.64 -4.92 -2.78
C ALA A 11 -12.30 -5.21 -2.11
N ILE A 12 -12.27 -6.11 -1.13
CA ILE A 12 -11.05 -6.50 -0.42
C ILE A 12 -10.82 -7.99 -0.60
N LEU A 13 -9.77 -8.36 -1.35
CA LEU A 13 -9.30 -9.73 -1.50
C LEU A 13 -8.27 -10.04 -0.41
N GLY A 14 -8.48 -11.13 0.34
CA GLY A 14 -7.68 -11.47 1.53
C GLY A 14 -8.29 -10.91 2.82
N ALA A 15 -9.60 -10.70 2.84
CA ALA A 15 -10.31 -10.07 3.96
C ALA A 15 -10.45 -10.98 5.21
N SER A 16 -10.04 -12.26 5.17
CA SER A 16 -9.94 -13.11 6.36
C SER A 16 -8.63 -12.90 7.12
N GLY A 17 -7.60 -12.34 6.47
CA GLY A 17 -6.31 -12.06 7.06
C GLY A 17 -6.30 -10.82 7.94
N LEU A 18 -5.30 -10.69 8.83
CA LEU A 18 -5.19 -9.58 9.78
C LEU A 18 -5.23 -8.20 9.10
N THR A 19 -4.54 -8.05 7.98
CA THR A 19 -4.48 -6.79 7.23
C THR A 19 -5.81 -6.49 6.53
N GLY A 20 -6.34 -7.45 5.78
CA GLY A 20 -7.60 -7.25 5.04
C GLY A 20 -8.79 -7.05 5.96
N ALA A 21 -8.92 -7.87 7.03
CA ALA A 21 -9.95 -7.70 8.04
C ALA A 21 -9.84 -6.36 8.78
N GLY A 22 -8.60 -5.98 9.16
CA GLY A 22 -8.35 -4.69 9.81
C GLY A 22 -8.72 -3.52 8.92
N LEU A 23 -8.40 -3.57 7.61
CA LEU A 23 -8.82 -2.54 6.66
C LEU A 23 -10.34 -2.51 6.50
N ALA A 24 -10.99 -3.66 6.32
CA ALA A 24 -12.45 -3.75 6.23
C ALA A 24 -13.12 -3.10 7.44
N HIS A 25 -12.59 -3.38 8.64
CA HIS A 25 -13.07 -2.76 9.88
C HIS A 25 -12.87 -1.23 9.86
N GLN A 26 -11.68 -0.71 9.49
CA GLN A 26 -11.43 0.73 9.41
C GLN A 26 -12.41 1.42 8.44
N LEU A 27 -12.59 0.87 7.24
CA LEU A 27 -13.48 1.43 6.24
C LEU A 27 -14.96 1.35 6.67
N SER A 28 -15.35 0.26 7.35
CA SER A 28 -16.74 0.06 7.82
C SER A 28 -17.20 1.07 8.85
N LEU A 29 -16.27 1.72 9.55
CA LEU A 29 -16.56 2.77 10.53
C LEU A 29 -16.58 4.18 9.92
N SER A 30 -16.40 4.32 8.59
CA SER A 30 -16.55 5.60 7.89
C SER A 30 -17.90 5.68 7.17
N ASP A 31 -18.47 6.89 7.13
CA ASP A 31 -19.68 7.19 6.35
C ASP A 31 -19.37 7.46 4.85
N ASP A 32 -18.11 7.32 4.44
CA ASP A 32 -17.69 7.54 3.05
C ASP A 32 -18.03 6.37 2.13
N TYR A 33 -18.27 5.18 2.67
CA TYR A 33 -18.52 3.96 1.91
C TYR A 33 -19.98 3.52 1.98
N ASP A 34 -20.50 3.00 0.86
CA ASP A 34 -21.84 2.40 0.79
C ASP A 34 -21.76 0.87 0.90
N GLU A 35 -20.71 0.26 0.30
CA GLU A 35 -20.57 -1.19 0.25
C GLU A 35 -19.11 -1.63 0.30
N ILE A 36 -18.82 -2.62 1.13
CA ILE A 36 -17.51 -3.27 1.23
C ILE A 36 -17.69 -4.77 0.97
N LEU A 37 -17.20 -5.24 -0.17
CA LEU A 37 -17.21 -6.64 -0.57
C LEU A 37 -16.00 -7.35 0.00
N LEU A 38 -16.22 -8.45 0.72
CA LEU A 38 -15.19 -9.23 1.39
C LEU A 38 -14.96 -10.56 0.65
N PHE A 39 -13.74 -10.78 0.16
CA PHE A 39 -13.34 -11.98 -0.56
C PHE A 39 -12.19 -12.69 0.14
N ASP A 40 -12.31 -14.01 0.30
CA ASP A 40 -11.24 -14.89 0.76
C ASP A 40 -11.62 -16.35 0.50
N LEU A 41 -10.66 -17.28 0.59
CA LEU A 41 -10.91 -18.71 0.54
C LEU A 41 -11.59 -19.24 1.82
N LYS A 42 -11.46 -18.53 2.96
CA LYS A 42 -12.00 -18.89 4.26
C LYS A 42 -13.35 -18.21 4.52
N GLU A 43 -14.37 -18.62 3.78
CA GLU A 43 -15.70 -18.02 3.86
C GLU A 43 -16.28 -17.96 5.28
N ASN A 44 -16.11 -19.04 6.07
CA ASN A 44 -16.57 -19.09 7.46
C ASN A 44 -15.92 -17.98 8.33
N VAL A 45 -14.65 -17.66 8.08
CA VAL A 45 -13.94 -16.58 8.79
C VAL A 45 -14.49 -15.23 8.35
N LEU A 46 -14.75 -15.04 7.04
CA LEU A 46 -15.37 -13.81 6.54
C LEU A 46 -16.76 -13.57 7.13
N GLN A 47 -17.58 -14.63 7.24
CA GLN A 47 -18.92 -14.54 7.86
C GLN A 47 -18.80 -14.12 9.32
N ALA A 48 -17.86 -14.70 10.08
CA ALA A 48 -17.61 -14.33 11.47
C ALA A 48 -17.17 -12.86 11.59
N HIS A 49 -16.21 -12.42 10.75
CA HIS A 49 -15.78 -11.02 10.71
C HIS A 49 -16.93 -10.06 10.37
N ALA A 50 -17.77 -10.40 9.38
CA ALA A 50 -18.88 -9.56 8.98
C ALA A 50 -19.93 -9.41 10.10
N ILE A 51 -20.18 -10.44 10.90
CA ILE A 51 -21.08 -10.37 12.06
C ILE A 51 -20.50 -9.40 13.10
N ASP A 52 -19.27 -9.61 13.52
CA ASP A 52 -18.59 -8.82 14.55
C ASP A 52 -18.41 -7.35 14.13
N MET A 53 -18.01 -7.10 12.88
CA MET A 53 -17.88 -5.74 12.36
C MET A 53 -19.21 -5.00 12.27
N ARG A 54 -20.35 -5.68 11.97
CA ARG A 54 -21.67 -5.05 12.00
C ARG A 54 -22.07 -4.63 13.40
N GLU A 55 -21.73 -5.44 14.40
CA GLU A 55 -21.95 -5.06 15.80
C GLU A 55 -21.05 -3.89 16.21
N ALA A 56 -19.79 -3.88 15.79
CA ALA A 56 -18.87 -2.75 15.99
C ALA A 56 -19.40 -1.46 15.34
N GLN A 57 -19.98 -1.54 14.13
CA GLN A 57 -20.65 -0.39 13.49
C GLN A 57 -21.77 0.18 14.34
N ILE A 58 -22.62 -0.70 14.94
CA ILE A 58 -23.73 -0.29 15.83
C ILE A 58 -23.16 0.42 17.07
N VAL A 59 -22.15 -0.16 17.71
CA VAL A 59 -21.49 0.44 18.89
C VAL A 59 -20.89 1.80 18.56
N ALA A 60 -20.28 1.95 17.39
CA ALA A 60 -19.66 3.19 16.92
C ALA A 60 -20.68 4.22 16.39
N GLY A 61 -21.94 3.84 16.18
CA GLY A 61 -22.95 4.69 15.55
C GLY A 61 -22.66 4.98 14.07
N ARG A 62 -21.98 4.03 13.37
CA ARG A 62 -21.55 4.14 11.98
C ARG A 62 -22.07 2.96 11.18
N THR A 63 -23.29 3.01 10.72
CA THR A 63 -23.99 1.86 10.11
C THR A 63 -24.22 1.99 8.60
N ARG A 64 -23.58 2.96 7.95
CA ARG A 64 -23.80 3.21 6.51
C ARG A 64 -23.20 2.11 5.63
N ALA A 65 -21.93 1.76 5.83
CA ALA A 65 -21.25 0.80 4.99
C ALA A 65 -21.84 -0.61 5.13
N ARG A 66 -22.33 -1.18 4.05
CA ARG A 66 -22.81 -2.56 4.00
C ARG A 66 -21.65 -3.53 3.80
N LEU A 67 -21.42 -4.43 4.74
CA LEU A 67 -20.43 -5.50 4.62
C LEU A 67 -21.08 -6.72 3.93
N VAL A 68 -20.49 -7.15 2.80
CA VAL A 68 -21.01 -8.25 2.00
C VAL A 68 -19.93 -9.31 1.80
N VAL A 69 -20.13 -10.51 2.30
CA VAL A 69 -19.26 -11.65 2.02
C VAL A 69 -19.66 -12.24 0.66
N VAL A 70 -18.69 -12.35 -0.23
CA VAL A 70 -18.88 -12.88 -1.58
C VAL A 70 -17.89 -14.02 -1.81
N PRO A 71 -18.37 -15.21 -2.26
CA PRO A 71 -17.47 -16.28 -2.70
C PRO A 71 -16.56 -15.81 -3.83
N LEU A 72 -15.27 -16.21 -3.79
CA LEU A 72 -14.27 -15.70 -4.73
C LEU A 72 -14.60 -16.05 -6.20
N ASP A 73 -15.17 -17.22 -6.44
CA ASP A 73 -15.61 -17.70 -7.76
C ASP A 73 -16.78 -16.89 -8.35
N ARG A 74 -17.46 -16.10 -7.50
CA ARG A 74 -18.55 -15.21 -7.90
C ARG A 74 -18.12 -13.75 -8.07
N ALA A 75 -16.84 -13.45 -8.05
CA ALA A 75 -16.32 -12.10 -8.20
C ALA A 75 -16.75 -11.46 -9.54
N ALA A 76 -16.72 -12.23 -10.64
CA ALA A 76 -17.13 -11.77 -11.97
C ALA A 76 -18.65 -11.51 -12.12
N GLU A 77 -19.47 -11.97 -11.18
CA GLU A 77 -20.91 -11.70 -11.16
C GLU A 77 -21.24 -10.35 -10.48
N GLN A 78 -20.23 -9.74 -9.81
CA GLN A 78 -20.42 -8.47 -9.13
C GLN A 78 -20.36 -7.30 -10.12
N GLN A 79 -21.08 -6.23 -9.81
CA GLN A 79 -20.86 -4.96 -10.50
C GLN A 79 -19.46 -4.43 -10.16
N PRO A 80 -18.78 -3.77 -11.11
CA PRO A 80 -17.49 -3.15 -10.85
C PRO A 80 -17.52 -2.22 -9.63
N VAL A 81 -16.41 -2.13 -8.92
CA VAL A 81 -16.22 -1.30 -7.73
C VAL A 81 -15.28 -0.14 -8.02
N ASP A 82 -15.32 0.90 -7.16
CA ASP A 82 -14.45 2.06 -7.32
C ASP A 82 -13.00 1.76 -6.92
N LEU A 83 -12.81 0.79 -6.00
CA LEU A 83 -11.49 0.39 -5.52
C LEU A 83 -11.46 -1.12 -5.23
N VAL A 84 -10.50 -1.81 -5.82
CA VAL A 84 -10.12 -3.18 -5.46
C VAL A 84 -8.86 -3.13 -4.59
N VAL A 85 -8.87 -3.80 -3.44
CA VAL A 85 -7.71 -3.92 -2.56
C VAL A 85 -7.24 -5.36 -2.55
N PHE A 86 -5.98 -5.59 -2.93
CA PHE A 86 -5.32 -6.89 -2.84
C PHE A 86 -4.47 -6.96 -1.56
N ALA A 87 -4.96 -7.70 -0.57
CA ALA A 87 -4.34 -7.94 0.73
C ALA A 87 -4.14 -9.44 1.03
N ALA A 88 -4.41 -10.31 0.04
CA ALA A 88 -4.19 -11.74 0.17
C ALA A 88 -2.69 -12.07 0.07
N SER A 89 -2.17 -12.87 0.98
CA SER A 89 -0.76 -13.28 0.99
C SER A 89 -0.60 -14.68 1.56
N LEU A 90 0.48 -15.33 1.19
CA LEU A 90 0.96 -16.49 1.94
C LEU A 90 1.57 -16.03 3.27
N PRO A 91 1.48 -16.84 4.33
CA PRO A 91 2.18 -16.57 5.58
C PRO A 91 3.69 -16.50 5.35
N GLU A 92 4.37 -15.52 5.95
CA GLU A 92 5.82 -15.53 6.05
C GLU A 92 6.25 -16.72 6.90
N THR A 93 7.17 -17.54 6.37
CA THR A 93 7.78 -18.63 7.14
C THR A 93 9.09 -18.15 7.77
N PRO A 94 9.41 -18.55 9.01
CA PRO A 94 10.63 -18.11 9.69
C PRO A 94 11.93 -18.38 8.92
N ASP A 95 11.93 -19.45 8.12
CA ASP A 95 13.08 -19.92 7.34
C ASP A 95 12.93 -19.58 5.84
N GLY A 96 11.90 -18.83 5.44
CA GLY A 96 11.61 -18.47 4.06
C GLY A 96 12.54 -17.35 3.55
N THR A 97 13.00 -17.49 2.31
CA THR A 97 13.72 -16.40 1.63
C THR A 97 12.74 -15.33 1.14
N ARG A 98 13.21 -14.07 1.00
CA ARG A 98 12.42 -12.98 0.38
C ARG A 98 11.94 -13.35 -1.02
N GLU A 99 12.76 -14.10 -1.78
CA GLU A 99 12.43 -14.56 -3.13
C GLU A 99 11.30 -15.60 -3.13
N ALA A 100 11.35 -16.61 -2.23
CA ALA A 100 10.28 -17.59 -2.10
C ALA A 100 8.95 -16.93 -1.68
N PHE A 101 9.01 -15.91 -0.80
CA PHE A 101 7.85 -15.13 -0.41
C PHE A 101 7.26 -14.32 -1.57
N LEU A 102 8.11 -13.67 -2.36
CA LEU A 102 7.68 -12.96 -3.57
C LEU A 102 7.02 -13.92 -4.57
N GLN A 103 7.66 -15.04 -4.89
CA GLN A 103 7.10 -16.04 -5.83
C GLN A 103 5.76 -16.59 -5.35
N GLY A 104 5.65 -16.92 -4.06
CA GLY A 104 4.40 -17.36 -3.48
C GLY A 104 3.27 -16.33 -3.63
N ASN A 105 3.55 -15.07 -3.36
CA ASN A 105 2.57 -14.00 -3.49
C ASN A 105 2.24 -13.66 -4.96
N LEU A 106 3.17 -13.82 -5.89
CA LEU A 106 2.89 -13.76 -7.33
C LEU A 106 1.91 -14.84 -7.75
N GLY A 107 2.10 -16.08 -7.28
CA GLY A 107 1.15 -17.16 -7.54
C GLY A 107 -0.25 -16.88 -6.98
N VAL A 108 -0.35 -16.26 -5.79
CA VAL A 108 -1.64 -15.82 -5.23
C VAL A 108 -2.25 -14.71 -6.08
N LEU A 109 -1.47 -13.70 -6.49
CA LEU A 109 -1.92 -12.59 -7.33
C LEU A 109 -2.45 -13.11 -8.68
N ASP A 110 -1.71 -14.00 -9.33
CA ASP A 110 -2.08 -14.60 -10.62
C ASP A 110 -3.40 -15.39 -10.53
N ALA A 111 -3.55 -16.16 -9.44
CA ALA A 111 -4.78 -16.93 -9.21
C ALA A 111 -6.03 -16.04 -9.06
N VAL A 112 -5.89 -14.85 -8.49
CA VAL A 112 -7.01 -13.92 -8.26
C VAL A 112 -7.07 -12.77 -9.27
N ARG A 113 -6.12 -12.67 -10.22
CA ARG A 113 -6.07 -11.63 -11.25
C ARG A 113 -7.38 -11.51 -12.05
N PRO A 114 -8.03 -12.61 -12.51
CA PRO A 114 -9.31 -12.48 -13.22
C PRO A 114 -10.41 -11.85 -12.35
N ALA A 115 -10.41 -12.11 -11.04
CA ALA A 115 -11.34 -11.47 -10.11
C ALA A 115 -11.04 -9.97 -9.94
N ILE A 116 -9.76 -9.60 -9.84
CA ILE A 116 -9.33 -8.20 -9.76
C ILE A 116 -9.77 -7.44 -11.02
N GLU A 117 -9.53 -8.00 -12.21
CA GLU A 117 -9.92 -7.39 -13.50
C GLU A 117 -11.43 -7.20 -13.60
N ALA A 118 -12.21 -8.21 -13.26
CA ALA A 118 -13.67 -8.15 -13.30
C ALA A 118 -14.22 -7.09 -12.32
N LEU A 119 -13.71 -7.06 -11.09
CA LEU A 119 -14.12 -6.11 -10.05
C LEU A 119 -13.69 -4.68 -10.36
N ALA A 120 -12.49 -4.46 -10.90
CA ALA A 120 -12.03 -3.13 -11.27
C ALA A 120 -12.74 -2.56 -12.50
N GLY A 121 -13.19 -3.41 -13.43
CA GLY A 121 -13.83 -2.97 -14.65
C GLY A 121 -13.01 -1.91 -15.42
N GLU A 122 -13.68 -0.96 -16.05
CA GLU A 122 -13.03 0.05 -16.89
C GLU A 122 -12.45 1.25 -16.10
N THR A 123 -12.92 1.52 -14.89
CA THR A 123 -12.59 2.76 -14.15
C THR A 123 -12.10 2.55 -12.72
N GLY A 124 -12.35 1.40 -12.08
CA GLY A 124 -11.95 1.14 -10.71
C GLY A 124 -10.43 1.11 -10.53
N LEU A 125 -9.94 1.67 -9.44
CA LEU A 125 -8.53 1.62 -9.07
C LEU A 125 -8.19 0.30 -8.36
N VAL A 126 -6.92 -0.09 -8.41
CA VAL A 126 -6.42 -1.30 -7.74
C VAL A 126 -5.28 -0.93 -6.79
N MET A 127 -5.46 -1.21 -5.51
CA MET A 127 -4.46 -1.00 -4.46
C MET A 127 -3.83 -2.33 -4.06
N ILE A 128 -2.52 -2.44 -4.22
CA ILE A 128 -1.74 -3.58 -3.75
C ILE A 128 -1.21 -3.29 -2.35
N VAL A 129 -1.64 -4.09 -1.37
CA VAL A 129 -1.21 -3.98 0.04
C VAL A 129 -0.26 -5.11 0.41
N THR A 130 -0.36 -6.24 -0.28
CA THR A 130 0.52 -7.40 -0.11
C THR A 130 1.94 -7.08 -0.55
N ASN A 131 2.93 -7.42 0.29
CA ASN A 131 4.34 -7.19 -0.01
C ASN A 131 4.96 -8.27 -0.90
N PRO A 132 5.95 -7.85 -1.73
CA PRO A 132 6.40 -6.48 -1.99
C PRO A 132 5.45 -5.74 -2.94
N ALA A 133 4.79 -4.71 -2.43
CA ALA A 133 3.66 -4.06 -3.10
C ALA A 133 4.02 -3.39 -4.43
N ASP A 134 5.20 -2.81 -4.53
CA ASP A 134 5.77 -2.19 -5.72
C ASP A 134 6.04 -3.21 -6.84
N VAL A 135 6.67 -4.33 -6.52
CA VAL A 135 6.94 -5.41 -7.49
C VAL A 135 5.64 -6.06 -7.94
N LEU A 136 4.74 -6.40 -7.01
CA LEU A 136 3.45 -7.03 -7.32
C LEU A 136 2.56 -6.10 -8.17
N ALA A 137 2.56 -4.79 -7.90
CA ALA A 137 1.85 -3.80 -8.71
C ALA A 137 2.41 -3.77 -10.14
N THR A 138 3.74 -3.79 -10.30
CA THR A 138 4.39 -3.81 -11.60
C THR A 138 4.07 -5.11 -12.37
N CYS A 139 4.13 -6.26 -11.70
CA CYS A 139 3.77 -7.53 -12.31
C CYS A 139 2.29 -7.56 -12.74
N LEU A 140 1.36 -7.08 -11.91
CA LEU A 140 -0.05 -6.99 -12.27
C LEU A 140 -0.26 -6.09 -13.50
N ALA A 141 0.43 -4.95 -13.57
CA ALA A 141 0.35 -4.04 -14.72
C ALA A 141 0.81 -4.69 -16.03
N HIS A 142 1.80 -5.60 -15.97
CA HIS A 142 2.29 -6.31 -17.15
C HIS A 142 1.44 -7.52 -17.55
N THR A 143 0.67 -8.11 -16.61
CA THR A 143 -0.05 -9.37 -16.84
C THR A 143 -1.57 -9.21 -16.94
N SER A 144 -2.12 -8.05 -16.58
CA SER A 144 -3.55 -7.75 -16.63
C SER A 144 -3.91 -6.78 -17.76
N GLY A 145 -5.22 -6.70 -18.07
CA GLY A 145 -5.79 -5.68 -18.96
C GLY A 145 -6.00 -4.32 -18.29
N ILE A 146 -5.62 -4.15 -17.02
CA ILE A 146 -5.82 -2.91 -16.28
C ILE A 146 -4.74 -1.89 -16.66
N HIS A 147 -5.16 -0.64 -16.98
CA HIS A 147 -4.18 0.40 -17.30
C HIS A 147 -3.21 0.62 -16.11
N PRO A 148 -1.87 0.62 -16.32
CA PRO A 148 -0.89 0.66 -15.24
C PRO A 148 -1.08 1.80 -14.23
N ALA A 149 -1.48 2.99 -14.68
CA ALA A 149 -1.75 4.14 -13.81
C ALA A 149 -2.99 3.98 -12.91
N ARG A 150 -3.80 2.92 -13.11
CA ARG A 150 -4.91 2.57 -12.21
C ARG A 150 -4.51 1.59 -11.11
N ILE A 151 -3.28 1.10 -11.15
CA ILE A 151 -2.70 0.20 -10.15
C ILE A 151 -1.73 1.01 -9.29
N PHE A 152 -1.80 0.84 -7.98
CA PHE A 152 -0.85 1.48 -7.05
C PHE A 152 -0.56 0.59 -5.84
N GLY A 153 0.62 0.76 -5.24
CA GLY A 153 1.05 0.00 -4.07
C GLY A 153 1.00 0.82 -2.79
N TYR A 154 0.65 0.21 -1.67
CA TYR A 154 0.67 0.81 -0.34
C TYR A 154 2.08 0.89 0.24
N CYS A 155 2.53 2.08 0.66
CA CYS A 155 3.89 2.30 1.17
C CYS A 155 4.00 3.24 2.39
N LEU A 156 2.89 3.70 2.97
CA LEU A 156 2.90 4.74 4.03
C LEU A 156 3.66 4.32 5.31
N ASN A 157 3.82 3.01 5.56
CA ASN A 157 4.51 2.50 6.76
C ASN A 157 5.95 3.00 6.88
N ASP A 158 6.66 3.18 5.77
CA ASP A 158 8.08 3.57 5.80
C ASP A 158 8.24 5.02 6.25
N SER A 159 7.36 5.91 5.79
CA SER A 159 7.32 7.29 6.30
C SER A 159 7.00 7.34 7.79
N ALA A 160 6.06 6.51 8.27
CA ALA A 160 5.76 6.42 9.70
C ALA A 160 6.97 5.92 10.53
N ARG A 161 7.75 4.96 9.98
CA ARG A 161 8.98 4.46 10.61
C ARG A 161 10.07 5.52 10.65
N PHE A 162 10.20 6.31 9.60
CA PHE A 162 11.15 7.41 9.52
C PHE A 162 10.80 8.51 10.54
N ILE A 163 9.53 8.95 10.59
CA ILE A 163 9.04 9.88 11.62
C ILE A 163 9.33 9.36 13.04
N ALA A 164 9.05 8.08 13.30
CA ALA A 164 9.30 7.48 14.60
C ALA A 164 10.80 7.41 14.94
N ALA A 165 11.68 7.22 13.96
CA ALA A 165 13.14 7.24 14.17
C ALA A 165 13.63 8.66 14.50
N ILE A 166 13.15 9.69 13.79
CA ILE A 166 13.44 11.10 14.09
C ILE A 166 12.96 11.46 15.51
N SER A 167 11.71 11.09 15.82
CA SER A 167 11.10 11.33 17.13
C SER A 167 11.92 10.75 18.28
N ARG A 168 12.44 9.53 18.14
CA ARG A 168 13.30 8.88 19.14
C ARG A 168 14.65 9.58 19.30
N GLU A 169 15.30 9.92 18.18
CA GLU A 169 16.60 10.60 18.19
C GLU A 169 16.52 11.96 18.87
N LEU A 170 15.49 12.75 18.54
CA LEU A 170 15.35 14.11 19.05
C LEU A 170 14.53 14.23 20.33
N ARG A 171 13.84 13.15 20.74
CA ARG A 171 12.91 13.12 21.88
C ARG A 171 11.78 14.15 21.75
N VAL A 172 11.22 14.25 20.55
CA VAL A 172 10.08 15.12 20.24
C VAL A 172 8.82 14.29 19.93
N ASP A 173 7.65 14.89 20.09
CA ASP A 173 6.38 14.24 19.73
C ASP A 173 6.36 13.97 18.20
N PRO A 174 6.10 12.72 17.76
CA PRO A 174 6.02 12.39 16.34
C PRO A 174 4.91 13.16 15.60
N GLY A 175 3.86 13.61 16.29
CA GLY A 175 2.79 14.42 15.70
C GLY A 175 3.22 15.84 15.28
N ARG A 176 4.42 16.27 15.66
CA ARG A 176 5.02 17.55 15.26
C ARG A 176 5.93 17.45 14.05
N LEU A 177 6.18 16.22 13.57
CA LEU A 177 7.12 15.93 12.50
C LEU A 177 6.41 15.61 11.19
N ASP A 178 6.91 16.14 10.10
CA ASP A 178 6.61 15.67 8.76
C ASP A 178 7.88 15.12 8.13
N ALA A 179 7.81 13.91 7.60
CA ALA A 179 8.91 13.26 6.90
C ALA A 179 8.36 12.23 5.92
N LEU A 180 9.06 12.04 4.82
CA LEU A 180 8.62 11.23 3.69
C LEU A 180 9.68 10.20 3.34
N VAL A 181 9.23 8.98 3.04
CA VAL A 181 10.04 7.92 2.41
C VAL A 181 9.41 7.57 1.07
N ILE A 182 10.26 7.50 0.05
CA ILE A 182 9.90 7.16 -1.34
C ILE A 182 10.86 6.10 -1.89
N GLY A 183 10.82 5.82 -3.19
CA GLY A 183 11.65 4.82 -3.83
C GLY A 183 11.05 3.42 -3.73
N GLU A 184 11.78 2.44 -3.23
CA GLU A 184 11.34 1.06 -3.05
C GLU A 184 10.86 0.81 -1.61
N HIS A 185 9.80 0.01 -1.44
CA HIS A 185 9.49 -0.56 -0.13
C HIS A 185 10.48 -1.71 0.20
N GLY A 186 11.69 -1.36 0.65
CA GLY A 186 12.77 -2.33 0.88
C GLY A 186 14.14 -1.66 1.01
N ASP A 187 15.14 -2.26 0.38
CA ASP A 187 16.53 -1.78 0.48
C ASP A 187 16.76 -0.46 -0.28
N GLY A 188 15.99 -0.21 -1.35
CA GLY A 188 16.02 1.01 -2.16
C GLY A 188 15.16 2.16 -1.60
N GLN A 189 14.91 2.20 -0.29
CA GLN A 189 14.24 3.33 0.35
C GLN A 189 15.03 4.63 0.20
N VAL A 190 14.34 5.70 -0.17
CA VAL A 190 14.87 7.06 -0.23
C VAL A 190 14.22 7.88 0.89
N LEU A 191 14.98 8.18 1.94
CA LEU A 191 14.58 9.07 3.02
C LEU A 191 14.69 10.52 2.53
N VAL A 192 13.57 11.22 2.37
CA VAL A 192 13.54 12.60 1.84
C VAL A 192 13.96 13.56 2.95
N TRP A 193 15.26 13.76 3.09
CA TRP A 193 15.86 14.62 4.13
C TRP A 193 15.59 16.11 3.87
N SER A 194 15.50 16.50 2.62
CA SER A 194 15.23 17.88 2.22
C SER A 194 13.85 18.37 2.66
N GLY A 195 12.89 17.44 2.80
CA GLY A 195 11.51 17.72 3.16
C GLY A 195 11.18 17.53 4.64
N VAL A 196 12.17 17.19 5.51
CA VAL A 196 11.88 16.96 6.94
C VAL A 196 11.57 18.27 7.64
N THR A 197 10.42 18.32 8.34
CA THR A 197 10.04 19.51 9.13
C THR A 197 9.69 19.15 10.58
N LEU A 198 9.82 20.12 11.47
CA LEU A 198 9.32 20.12 12.84
C LEU A 198 8.44 21.34 13.03
N ASP A 199 7.16 21.15 13.38
CA ASP A 199 6.15 22.22 13.44
C ASP A 199 6.05 23.06 12.14
N GLY A 200 6.23 22.38 10.99
CA GLY A 200 6.22 23.04 9.68
C GLY A 200 7.49 23.82 9.32
N ALA A 201 8.48 23.93 10.20
CA ALA A 201 9.76 24.55 9.92
C ALA A 201 10.81 23.51 9.49
N PRO A 202 11.66 23.79 8.47
CA PRO A 202 12.72 22.88 8.04
C PRO A 202 13.61 22.43 9.20
N LEU A 203 13.82 21.12 9.33
CA LEU A 203 14.62 20.53 10.40
C LEU A 203 16.03 20.24 9.90
N VAL A 204 17.02 20.92 10.49
CA VAL A 204 18.43 20.70 10.18
C VAL A 204 18.99 19.63 11.12
N LEU A 205 19.50 18.53 10.54
CA LEU A 205 20.13 17.42 11.26
C LEU A 205 21.58 17.30 10.82
N ASP A 206 22.48 17.06 11.77
CA ASP A 206 23.87 16.77 11.45
C ASP A 206 24.04 15.35 10.85
N ALA A 207 25.21 15.07 10.28
CA ALA A 207 25.49 13.80 9.62
C ALA A 207 25.41 12.61 10.59
N ALA A 208 25.79 12.77 11.85
CA ALA A 208 25.73 11.71 12.85
C ALA A 208 24.28 11.40 13.28
N GLN A 209 23.45 12.43 13.43
CA GLN A 209 22.00 12.28 13.67
C GLN A 209 21.34 11.56 12.51
N ARG A 210 21.59 12.01 11.25
CA ARG A 210 21.04 11.35 10.05
C ARG A 210 21.45 9.88 9.98
N ALA A 211 22.70 9.54 10.25
CA ALA A 211 23.18 8.16 10.24
C ALA A 211 22.46 7.28 11.28
N ARG A 212 22.22 7.80 12.50
CA ARG A 212 21.48 7.05 13.54
C ARG A 212 20.01 6.87 13.18
N ILE A 213 19.37 7.91 12.65
CA ILE A 213 17.97 7.86 12.21
C ILE A 213 17.81 6.88 11.06
N ASP A 214 18.70 6.91 10.05
CA ASP A 214 18.67 5.98 8.92
C ASP A 214 18.80 4.53 9.39
N ALA A 215 19.79 4.24 10.23
CA ALA A 215 19.99 2.91 10.79
C ALA A 215 18.78 2.42 11.60
N ASP A 216 18.13 3.31 12.35
CA ASP A 216 16.93 2.99 13.13
C ASP A 216 15.72 2.74 12.23
N ALA A 217 15.46 3.58 11.22
CA ALA A 217 14.35 3.41 10.30
C ALA A 217 14.48 2.10 9.52
N ARG A 218 15.62 1.85 8.86
CA ARG A 218 15.90 0.63 8.09
C ARG A 218 15.96 -0.63 8.97
N GLY A 219 16.41 -0.50 10.21
CA GLY A 219 16.51 -1.59 11.19
C GLY A 219 15.17 -2.04 11.78
N TRP A 220 14.04 -1.39 11.44
CA TRP A 220 12.76 -1.65 12.07
C TRP A 220 12.30 -3.11 11.91
N PHE A 221 12.35 -3.66 10.70
CA PHE A 221 11.87 -5.02 10.43
C PHE A 221 12.67 -6.07 11.20
N ARG A 222 14.00 -5.93 11.27
CA ARG A 222 14.86 -6.82 12.04
C ARG A 222 14.51 -6.79 13.52
N ARG A 223 14.38 -5.59 14.13
CA ARG A 223 13.99 -5.47 15.55
C ARG A 223 12.63 -6.10 15.84
N TRP A 224 11.68 -5.96 14.92
CA TRP A 224 10.36 -6.54 15.07
C TRP A 224 10.40 -8.07 14.94
N SER A 225 11.14 -8.60 13.97
CA SER A 225 11.29 -10.04 13.73
C SER A 225 12.03 -10.76 14.87
N ASP A 226 13.04 -10.12 15.47
CA ASP A 226 13.80 -10.64 16.60
C ASP A 226 12.89 -10.92 17.82
N LEU A 227 11.77 -10.22 17.94
CA LEU A 227 10.76 -10.46 18.98
C LEU A 227 9.93 -11.74 18.73
N ARG A 228 10.05 -12.38 17.58
CA ARG A 228 9.32 -13.60 17.18
C ARG A 228 7.81 -13.52 17.44
N PRO A 229 7.10 -12.52 16.91
CA PRO A 229 5.69 -12.29 17.25
C PRO A 229 4.72 -13.36 16.71
N GLY A 230 5.19 -14.31 15.90
CA GLY A 230 4.38 -15.40 15.33
C GLY A 230 3.34 -14.94 14.30
N ARG A 231 3.46 -13.74 13.80
CA ARG A 231 2.56 -13.13 12.79
C ARG A 231 3.27 -12.03 12.03
N SER A 232 2.74 -11.61 10.89
CA SER A 232 3.18 -10.41 10.19
C SER A 232 2.74 -9.12 10.93
N SER A 233 3.39 -8.00 10.65
CA SER A 233 2.98 -6.67 11.13
C SER A 233 1.59 -6.34 10.56
N GLY A 234 0.60 -6.14 11.41
CA GLY A 234 -0.79 -6.03 10.97
C GLY A 234 -1.59 -4.89 11.62
N TRP A 235 -0.97 -4.03 12.43
CA TRP A 235 -1.71 -2.90 13.03
C TRP A 235 -1.55 -1.60 12.23
N THR A 236 -0.34 -1.31 11.76
CA THR A 236 -0.06 -0.07 11.02
C THR A 236 -0.69 -0.10 9.62
N THR A 237 -0.58 -1.24 8.94
CA THR A 237 -1.02 -1.37 7.53
C THR A 237 -2.51 -1.11 7.32
N PRO A 238 -3.46 -1.66 8.10
CA PRO A 238 -4.87 -1.35 7.96
C PRO A 238 -5.19 0.13 8.14
N VAL A 239 -4.64 0.75 9.18
CA VAL A 239 -4.84 2.17 9.48
C VAL A 239 -4.23 3.04 8.38
N GLY A 240 -2.99 2.72 7.98
CA GLY A 240 -2.30 3.44 6.91
C GLY A 240 -2.98 3.29 5.55
N SER A 241 -3.48 2.09 5.22
CA SER A 241 -4.24 1.86 3.98
C SER A 241 -5.54 2.67 3.96
N ALA A 242 -6.30 2.68 5.04
CA ALA A 242 -7.51 3.50 5.16
C ALA A 242 -7.17 5.00 5.02
N ARG A 243 -6.09 5.47 5.67
CA ARG A 243 -5.61 6.85 5.54
C ARG A 243 -5.18 7.19 4.11
N THR A 244 -4.45 6.29 3.44
CA THR A 244 -4.05 6.47 2.05
C THR A 244 -5.26 6.65 1.13
N ILE A 245 -6.28 5.81 1.27
CA ILE A 245 -7.52 5.92 0.50
C ILE A 245 -8.22 7.26 0.76
N ALA A 246 -8.33 7.67 2.03
CA ALA A 246 -8.97 8.92 2.42
C ALA A 246 -8.21 10.15 1.87
N GLN A 247 -6.87 10.18 1.92
CA GLN A 247 -6.06 11.27 1.37
C GLN A 247 -6.19 11.36 -0.15
N LEU A 248 -6.13 10.23 -0.86
CA LEU A 248 -6.36 10.20 -2.31
C LEU A 248 -7.76 10.70 -2.68
N ALA A 249 -8.78 10.33 -1.91
CA ALA A 249 -10.16 10.78 -2.10
C ALA A 249 -10.31 12.30 -1.82
N ALA A 250 -9.53 12.84 -0.88
CA ALA A 250 -9.46 14.28 -0.61
C ALA A 250 -8.62 15.05 -1.66
N GLY A 251 -7.97 14.37 -2.60
CA GLY A 251 -7.04 14.98 -3.56
C GLY A 251 -5.71 15.42 -2.92
N GLU A 252 -5.40 14.89 -1.74
CA GLU A 252 -4.16 15.16 -1.02
C GLU A 252 -3.03 14.25 -1.50
N PRO A 253 -1.79 14.76 -1.70
CA PRO A 253 -0.66 13.92 -2.04
C PRO A 253 -0.32 12.95 -0.92
N VAL A 254 -0.10 11.67 -1.27
CA VAL A 254 0.28 10.60 -0.33
C VAL A 254 1.31 9.68 -0.96
N PRO A 255 2.30 9.15 -0.21
CA PRO A 255 3.28 8.22 -0.76
C PRO A 255 2.64 6.86 -1.08
N VAL A 256 2.66 6.50 -2.36
CA VAL A 256 2.21 5.21 -2.90
C VAL A 256 3.11 4.79 -4.05
N ALA A 257 3.27 3.49 -4.28
CA ALA A 257 3.96 3.00 -5.46
C ALA A 257 3.08 3.26 -6.69
N VAL A 258 3.56 4.10 -7.60
CA VAL A 258 2.85 4.52 -8.82
C VAL A 258 3.61 4.14 -10.06
N TRP A 259 2.88 3.93 -11.15
CA TRP A 259 3.43 3.66 -12.45
C TRP A 259 4.37 4.77 -12.91
N ARG A 260 5.57 4.37 -13.28
CA ARG A 260 6.61 5.27 -13.79
C ARG A 260 7.39 4.57 -14.89
N ARG A 261 7.74 5.33 -15.92
CA ARG A 261 8.72 4.93 -16.93
C ARG A 261 10.02 5.68 -16.66
N ASP A 262 11.12 4.96 -16.53
CA ASP A 262 12.45 5.56 -16.35
C ASP A 262 13.03 6.12 -17.66
N GLY A 263 14.22 6.75 -17.58
CA GLY A 263 14.90 7.33 -18.75
C GLY A 263 15.35 6.31 -19.80
N ASP A 264 15.47 5.04 -19.42
CA ASP A 264 15.85 3.91 -20.30
C ASP A 264 14.63 3.20 -20.87
N GLY A 265 13.41 3.64 -20.53
CA GLY A 265 12.16 3.09 -21.03
C GLY A 265 11.63 1.89 -20.26
N ASN A 266 12.22 1.56 -19.09
CA ASN A 266 11.72 0.50 -18.22
C ASN A 266 10.57 1.01 -17.35
N ASP A 267 9.61 0.14 -17.14
CA ASP A 267 8.41 0.46 -16.38
C ASP A 267 8.45 -0.17 -14.98
N SER A 268 8.08 0.60 -13.96
CA SER A 268 7.95 0.13 -12.58
C SER A 268 6.88 0.90 -11.81
N HIS A 269 6.39 0.30 -10.71
CA HIS A 269 5.69 1.04 -9.67
C HIS A 269 6.69 1.46 -8.60
N THR A 270 7.02 2.75 -8.58
CA THR A 270 7.96 3.34 -7.64
C THR A 270 7.21 4.23 -6.65
N THR A 271 7.52 4.14 -5.36
CA THR A 271 6.88 4.98 -4.35
C THR A 271 7.26 6.43 -4.53
N LEU A 272 6.25 7.26 -4.75
CA LEU A 272 6.31 8.72 -4.88
C LEU A 272 5.10 9.33 -4.18
N LEU A 273 5.12 10.63 -3.91
CA LEU A 273 3.88 11.35 -3.62
C LEU A 273 2.98 11.25 -4.86
N ALA A 274 1.71 10.95 -4.65
CA ALA A 274 0.74 10.86 -5.74
C ALA A 274 -0.64 11.34 -5.35
N VAL A 275 -1.43 11.69 -6.35
CA VAL A 275 -2.84 12.07 -6.26
C VAL A 275 -3.63 11.30 -7.30
N VAL A 276 -4.96 11.22 -7.13
CA VAL A 276 -5.85 10.72 -8.18
C VAL A 276 -6.24 11.86 -9.11
N ARG A 277 -6.06 11.66 -10.42
CA ARG A 277 -6.49 12.56 -11.49
C ARG A 277 -7.01 11.74 -12.67
N ASP A 278 -8.19 12.08 -13.16
CA ASP A 278 -8.78 11.45 -14.34
C ASP A 278 -8.76 9.90 -14.26
N ASP A 279 -9.22 9.35 -13.15
CA ASP A 279 -9.26 7.92 -12.82
C ASP A 279 -7.88 7.22 -12.85
N ALA A 280 -6.80 7.96 -12.66
CA ALA A 280 -5.43 7.45 -12.57
C ALA A 280 -4.72 7.96 -11.32
N VAL A 281 -3.81 7.17 -10.77
CA VAL A 281 -2.91 7.58 -9.68
C VAL A 281 -1.60 8.04 -10.30
N ALA A 282 -1.27 9.31 -10.11
CA ALA A 282 -0.12 9.92 -10.77
C ALA A 282 0.67 10.83 -9.82
N PRO A 283 2.01 10.85 -9.93
CA PRO A 283 2.82 11.75 -9.14
C PRO A 283 2.69 13.19 -9.65
N PRO A 284 2.75 14.21 -8.76
CA PRO A 284 3.01 15.58 -9.15
C PRO A 284 4.46 15.70 -9.69
N PRO A 285 4.85 16.86 -10.24
CA PRO A 285 6.26 17.14 -10.53
C PRO A 285 7.14 16.91 -9.29
N LEU A 286 8.36 16.39 -9.49
CA LEU A 286 9.28 16.00 -8.40
C LEU A 286 10.09 17.19 -7.85
N ASP A 287 9.56 18.41 -7.93
CA ASP A 287 10.22 19.66 -7.49
C ASP A 287 10.43 19.73 -5.96
N TYR A 288 9.76 18.85 -5.22
CA TYR A 288 9.92 18.71 -3.77
C TYR A 288 11.17 17.88 -3.35
N LEU A 289 11.91 17.34 -4.31
CA LEU A 289 13.13 16.57 -4.08
C LEU A 289 14.36 17.36 -4.48
N ASP A 290 15.45 17.19 -3.75
CA ASP A 290 16.77 17.64 -4.20
C ASP A 290 17.35 16.75 -5.32
N ASP A 291 18.49 17.11 -5.89
CA ASP A 291 19.09 16.39 -7.02
C ASP A 291 19.57 14.98 -6.62
N ALA A 292 20.08 14.82 -5.40
CA ALA A 292 20.55 13.54 -4.89
C ALA A 292 19.37 12.58 -4.62
N GLU A 293 18.28 13.10 -4.07
CA GLU A 293 17.04 12.36 -3.83
C GLU A 293 16.39 11.93 -5.15
N ARG A 294 16.37 12.81 -6.18
CA ARG A 294 15.90 12.45 -7.53
C ARG A 294 16.72 11.33 -8.14
N ALA A 295 18.05 11.43 -8.09
CA ALA A 295 18.94 10.39 -8.60
C ALA A 295 18.72 9.04 -7.88
N ALA A 296 18.54 9.06 -6.55
CA ALA A 296 18.24 7.86 -5.77
C ALA A 296 16.88 7.23 -6.13
N VAL A 297 15.87 8.04 -6.44
CA VAL A 297 14.58 7.56 -6.96
C VAL A 297 14.72 6.90 -8.32
N ASP A 298 15.52 7.47 -9.22
CA ASP A 298 15.76 6.89 -10.55
C ASP A 298 16.47 5.53 -10.44
N GLU A 299 17.46 5.42 -9.55
CA GLU A 299 18.14 4.15 -9.25
C GLU A 299 17.18 3.11 -8.65
N ALA A 300 16.33 3.51 -7.68
CA ALA A 300 15.32 2.63 -7.11
C ALA A 300 14.30 2.16 -8.17
N SER A 301 13.87 3.04 -9.06
CA SER A 301 12.94 2.72 -10.16
C SER A 301 13.53 1.68 -11.11
N ALA A 302 14.78 1.85 -11.52
CA ALA A 302 15.49 0.89 -12.39
C ALA A 302 15.65 -0.48 -11.70
N ALA A 303 16.02 -0.50 -10.41
CA ALA A 303 16.13 -1.73 -9.63
C ALA A 303 14.77 -2.45 -9.49
N LEU A 304 13.67 -1.72 -9.31
CA LEU A 304 12.32 -2.29 -9.25
C LEU A 304 11.89 -2.90 -10.58
N ALA A 305 12.15 -2.24 -11.70
CA ALA A 305 11.88 -2.76 -13.03
C ALA A 305 12.60 -4.09 -13.27
N ASP A 306 13.89 -4.17 -12.93
CA ASP A 306 14.67 -5.39 -13.04
C ASP A 306 14.17 -6.52 -12.12
N LYS A 307 13.76 -6.19 -10.87
CA LYS A 307 13.13 -7.16 -9.96
C LYS A 307 11.82 -7.71 -10.52
N ALA A 308 10.98 -6.86 -11.10
CA ALA A 308 9.71 -7.28 -11.69
C ALA A 308 9.91 -8.16 -12.93
N LEU A 309 10.87 -7.83 -13.78
CA LEU A 309 11.23 -8.66 -14.95
C LEU A 309 11.73 -10.05 -14.55
N ARG A 310 12.60 -10.13 -13.54
CA ARG A 310 13.07 -11.42 -13.01
C ARG A 310 11.92 -12.22 -12.38
N ALA A 311 11.04 -11.57 -11.64
CA ALA A 311 9.90 -12.20 -11.03
C ALA A 311 8.94 -12.79 -12.07
N ALA A 312 8.66 -12.07 -13.16
CA ALA A 312 7.86 -12.55 -14.28
C ALA A 312 8.48 -13.75 -15.01
N ALA A 313 9.80 -13.78 -15.16
CA ALA A 313 10.53 -14.89 -15.81
C ALA A 313 10.46 -16.21 -15.00
N LEU A 314 10.14 -16.18 -13.73
CA LEU A 314 10.07 -17.35 -12.85
C LEU A 314 8.64 -17.96 -12.78
N THR A 315 7.65 -17.29 -13.36
CA THR A 315 6.25 -17.74 -13.41
C THR A 315 5.89 -18.47 -14.72
N HIS A 316 6.84 -18.58 -15.64
CA HIS A 316 6.76 -19.34 -16.92
C HIS A 316 7.71 -20.52 -16.89
#